data_9dac801b0ea27e6c0fcfe48ead693154
#
_entry.id   9dac801b0ea27e6c0fcfe48ead693154
#
_cell.length_a   1.000
_cell.length_b   1.000
_cell.length_c   1.000
_cell.angle_alpha   90.00
_cell.angle_beta   90.00
_cell.angle_gamma   90.00
#
_symmetry.space_group_name_H-M   'P 1'
#
loop_
_entity.id
_entity.type
_entity.pdbx_description
1 polymer ?
#
loop_
_entity_poly.entity_id
_entity_poly.type
_entity_poly.pdbx_seq_one_letter_code
_entity_poly.pdbx_strand_id
1 'polypeptide(L)'
;MSTQQVSDMPHAGVPSLTFKRGTLTPPWLSFSWETGQLPPTAPGAIVPLIRPALREEGEEVLRVIMLSLAMDSSWNDSLALVEAYLKQSIQRLFNEEEPLCLVVPVGKRLIAASILEADETAQNQLICGPSVVMEYRNRGIGTQLLHASLSLLKSRGLASVRGMTRAHTVAARYVYPKFGGISEPLQTPALMPSLKV
;
A
#
# COMPACT_ATOMS: atom_id res chain seq x y z
N MET A 1 -63.64 -33.14 43.43
CA MET A 1 -62.60 -33.65 42.43
C MET A 1 -62.55 -32.68 41.34
N SER A 2 -61.62 -31.73 41.37
CA SER A 2 -61.45 -30.68 40.36
C SER A 2 -60.11 -30.87 39.71
N THR A 3 -60.14 -31.18 38.42
CA THR A 3 -58.94 -31.35 37.60
C THR A 3 -58.53 -30.00 37.05
N GLN A 4 -57.34 -29.49 37.40
CA GLN A 4 -56.77 -28.30 36.84
C GLN A 4 -56.13 -28.62 35.47
N GLN A 5 -56.59 -27.91 34.45
CA GLN A 5 -55.94 -27.86 33.13
C GLN A 5 -54.72 -26.95 33.23
N VAL A 6 -53.54 -27.51 32.86
CA VAL A 6 -52.31 -26.76 32.65
C VAL A 6 -52.32 -26.26 31.19
N SER A 7 -52.31 -24.94 31.08
CA SER A 7 -52.28 -24.22 29.82
C SER A 7 -50.86 -24.27 29.25
N ASP A 8 -50.72 -24.86 28.06
CA ASP A 8 -49.50 -24.82 27.24
C ASP A 8 -49.29 -23.41 26.67
N MET A 9 -48.23 -22.73 27.12
CA MET A 9 -47.76 -21.51 26.46
C MET A 9 -46.82 -21.85 25.29
N PRO A 10 -47.00 -21.25 24.14
CA PRO A 10 -46.08 -21.44 23.05
C PRO A 10 -44.75 -20.72 23.30
N HIS A 11 -43.66 -21.46 23.31
CA HIS A 11 -42.32 -20.90 23.31
C HIS A 11 -42.10 -20.06 22.04
N ALA A 12 -42.04 -18.74 22.22
CA ALA A 12 -41.61 -17.82 21.18
C ALA A 12 -40.14 -18.13 20.79
N GLY A 13 -39.96 -18.62 19.57
CA GLY A 13 -38.63 -18.88 19.01
C GLY A 13 -37.85 -17.61 18.96
N VAL A 14 -36.68 -17.61 19.62
CA VAL A 14 -35.69 -16.53 19.52
C VAL A 14 -35.18 -16.49 18.09
N PRO A 15 -35.29 -15.38 17.36
CA PRO A 15 -34.77 -15.32 16.01
C PRO A 15 -33.23 -15.47 16.03
N SER A 16 -32.77 -16.54 15.41
CA SER A 16 -31.36 -16.77 15.21
C SER A 16 -30.80 -15.68 14.30
N LEU A 17 -30.11 -14.70 14.90
CA LEU A 17 -29.35 -13.68 14.16
C LEU A 17 -28.14 -14.35 13.55
N THR A 18 -28.28 -14.87 12.34
CA THR A 18 -27.17 -15.28 11.50
C THR A 18 -26.42 -14.02 11.03
N PHE A 19 -25.39 -13.61 11.77
CA PHE A 19 -24.42 -12.65 11.30
C PHE A 19 -23.69 -13.28 10.10
N LYS A 20 -24.09 -12.93 8.88
CA LYS A 20 -23.23 -13.10 7.72
C LYS A 20 -21.99 -12.28 8.02
N ARG A 21 -20.85 -12.92 8.32
CA ARG A 21 -19.53 -12.31 8.23
C ARG A 21 -19.31 -11.94 6.77
N GLY A 22 -19.78 -10.78 6.35
CA GLY A 22 -19.30 -10.11 5.18
C GLY A 22 -17.82 -9.83 5.46
N THR A 23 -16.94 -10.35 4.64
CA THR A 23 -15.53 -9.94 4.64
C THR A 23 -15.52 -8.46 4.27
N LEU A 24 -15.50 -7.59 5.29
CA LEU A 24 -15.36 -6.15 5.07
C LEU A 24 -13.98 -5.94 4.45
N THR A 25 -13.98 -5.80 3.14
CA THR A 25 -12.78 -5.45 2.39
C THR A 25 -12.29 -4.09 2.90
N PRO A 26 -11.04 -3.98 3.34
CA PRO A 26 -10.51 -2.69 3.82
C PRO A 26 -10.69 -1.61 2.75
N PRO A 27 -11.19 -0.42 3.09
CA PRO A 27 -11.37 0.65 2.12
C PRO A 27 -10.02 1.10 1.57
N TRP A 28 -10.06 1.65 0.36
CA TRP A 28 -8.93 2.36 -0.21
C TRP A 28 -8.78 3.73 0.46
N LEU A 29 -7.53 4.16 0.64
CA LEU A 29 -7.17 5.48 1.09
C LEU A 29 -6.26 6.15 0.07
N SER A 30 -6.49 7.42 -0.20
CA SER A 30 -5.52 8.32 -0.79
C SER A 30 -4.78 9.04 0.32
N PHE A 31 -3.47 9.09 0.22
CA PHE A 31 -2.61 9.89 1.09
C PHE A 31 -2.01 11.03 0.29
N SER A 32 -1.88 12.19 0.93
CA SER A 32 -1.17 13.34 0.39
C SER A 32 -0.08 13.83 1.36
N TRP A 33 1.05 14.27 0.81
CA TRP A 33 2.19 14.82 1.56
C TRP A 33 2.62 16.14 0.95
N GLU A 34 2.80 17.16 1.80
CA GLU A 34 3.43 18.41 1.42
C GLU A 34 4.96 18.27 1.54
N THR A 35 5.65 18.22 0.41
CA THR A 35 7.10 17.95 0.38
C THR A 35 7.94 19.03 1.06
N GLY A 36 7.42 20.26 1.12
CA GLY A 36 8.05 21.36 1.86
C GLY A 36 8.19 21.12 3.36
N GLN A 37 7.34 20.26 3.93
CA GLN A 37 7.30 19.95 5.37
C GLN A 37 8.13 18.71 5.74
N LEU A 38 8.78 18.06 4.77
CA LEU A 38 9.58 16.87 5.05
C LEU A 38 10.77 17.21 5.96
N PRO A 39 11.01 16.40 7.02
CA PRO A 39 12.19 16.55 7.84
C PRO A 39 13.46 16.29 7.01
N PRO A 40 14.61 16.90 7.34
CA PRO A 40 15.86 16.71 6.60
C PRO A 40 16.35 15.25 6.63
N THR A 41 15.99 14.52 7.66
CA THR A 41 16.35 13.10 7.83
C THR A 41 15.13 12.30 8.30
N ALA A 42 15.03 11.06 7.82
CA ALA A 42 14.01 10.16 8.32
C ALA A 42 14.31 9.74 9.77
N PRO A 43 13.28 9.59 10.62
CA PRO A 43 13.47 9.08 11.96
C PRO A 43 13.93 7.61 11.93
N GLY A 44 14.90 7.25 12.75
CA GLY A 44 15.39 5.88 12.91
C GLY A 44 16.90 5.77 12.99
N ALA A 45 17.37 4.69 13.62
CA ALA A 45 18.80 4.48 13.86
C ALA A 45 19.52 3.77 12.70
N ILE A 46 18.78 3.08 11.82
CA ILE A 46 19.34 2.30 10.70
C ILE A 46 19.07 3.06 9.41
N VAL A 47 20.12 3.40 8.69
CA VAL A 47 20.04 3.95 7.34
C VAL A 47 20.41 2.84 6.37
N PRO A 48 19.42 2.19 5.71
CA PRO A 48 19.70 1.20 4.71
C PRO A 48 20.34 1.85 3.48
N LEU A 49 21.09 1.10 2.72
CA LEU A 49 21.53 1.55 1.40
C LEU A 49 20.29 1.64 0.48
N ILE A 50 19.89 2.86 0.17
CA ILE A 50 18.81 3.13 -0.79
C ILE A 50 19.44 3.67 -2.06
N ARG A 51 19.08 3.11 -3.22
CA ARG A 51 19.56 3.56 -4.51
C ARG A 51 18.46 3.51 -5.57
N PRO A 52 18.60 4.23 -6.68
CA PRO A 52 17.77 3.99 -7.87
C PRO A 52 17.89 2.54 -8.33
N ALA A 53 16.81 2.01 -8.87
CA ALA A 53 16.80 0.69 -9.51
C ALA A 53 17.58 0.75 -10.83
N LEU A 54 18.25 -0.33 -11.17
CA LEU A 54 18.85 -0.52 -12.48
C LEU A 54 17.77 -0.92 -13.50
N ARG A 55 18.00 -0.61 -14.76
CA ARG A 55 17.05 -0.89 -15.85
C ARG A 55 16.67 -2.38 -15.93
N GLU A 56 17.61 -3.26 -15.69
CA GLU A 56 17.42 -4.71 -15.70
C GLU A 56 16.72 -5.28 -14.44
N GLU A 57 16.50 -4.48 -13.41
CA GLU A 57 15.92 -4.93 -12.15
C GLU A 57 14.38 -4.92 -12.11
N GLY A 58 13.70 -4.57 -13.22
CA GLY A 58 12.23 -4.42 -13.23
C GLY A 58 11.47 -5.67 -12.76
N GLU A 59 11.89 -6.86 -13.19
CA GLU A 59 11.27 -8.12 -12.75
C GLU A 59 11.50 -8.39 -11.26
N GLU A 60 12.71 -8.10 -10.76
CA GLU A 60 13.04 -8.27 -9.34
C GLU A 60 12.28 -7.28 -8.47
N VAL A 61 12.10 -6.03 -8.93
CA VAL A 61 11.25 -5.03 -8.27
C VAL A 61 9.82 -5.52 -8.19
N LEU A 62 9.24 -6.02 -9.28
CA LEU A 62 7.89 -6.59 -9.26
C LEU A 62 7.79 -7.73 -8.26
N ARG A 63 8.75 -8.65 -8.28
CA ARG A 63 8.80 -9.79 -7.36
C ARG A 63 8.80 -9.35 -5.90
N VAL A 64 9.64 -8.38 -5.53
CA VAL A 64 9.74 -7.85 -4.16
C VAL A 64 8.42 -7.22 -3.72
N ILE A 65 7.81 -6.42 -4.58
CA ILE A 65 6.53 -5.77 -4.27
C ILE A 65 5.43 -6.83 -4.10
N MET A 66 5.30 -7.78 -5.02
CA MET A 66 4.27 -8.81 -4.95
C MET A 66 4.43 -9.70 -3.72
N LEU A 67 5.66 -10.09 -3.34
CA LEU A 67 5.91 -10.80 -2.09
C LEU A 67 5.49 -9.98 -0.86
N SER A 68 5.76 -8.68 -0.88
CA SER A 68 5.34 -7.79 0.21
C SER A 68 3.82 -7.70 0.32
N LEU A 69 3.09 -7.57 -0.79
CA LEU A 69 1.64 -7.44 -0.81
C LEU A 69 0.95 -8.77 -0.46
N ALA A 70 1.42 -9.90 -0.99
CA ALA A 70 0.84 -11.22 -0.75
C ALA A 70 0.87 -11.64 0.73
N MET A 71 1.77 -11.08 1.53
CA MET A 71 1.86 -11.33 2.97
C MET A 71 0.96 -10.42 3.83
N ASP A 72 0.12 -9.60 3.19
CA ASP A 72 -0.84 -8.72 3.87
C ASP A 72 -2.25 -8.99 3.33
N SER A 73 -3.10 -9.57 4.20
CA SER A 73 -4.48 -9.95 3.85
C SER A 73 -5.35 -8.79 3.36
N SER A 74 -4.94 -7.54 3.62
CA SER A 74 -5.63 -6.35 3.11
C SER A 74 -5.67 -6.28 1.58
N TRP A 75 -4.84 -7.05 0.88
CA TRP A 75 -4.72 -7.06 -0.57
C TRP A 75 -5.41 -8.25 -1.26
N ASN A 76 -5.89 -9.24 -0.50
CA ASN A 76 -6.37 -10.53 -1.05
C ASN A 76 -7.41 -10.39 -2.16
N ASP A 77 -8.29 -9.39 -2.07
CA ASP A 77 -9.38 -9.13 -3.02
C ASP A 77 -8.94 -8.38 -4.28
N SER A 78 -7.77 -7.76 -4.25
CA SER A 78 -7.28 -6.87 -5.31
C SER A 78 -5.87 -7.21 -5.80
N LEU A 79 -5.25 -8.28 -5.27
CA LEU A 79 -3.85 -8.61 -5.56
C LEU A 79 -3.59 -8.80 -7.06
N ALA A 80 -4.45 -9.55 -7.78
CA ALA A 80 -4.30 -9.79 -9.22
C ALA A 80 -4.40 -8.49 -10.04
N LEU A 81 -5.30 -7.60 -9.62
CA LEU A 81 -5.52 -6.32 -10.27
C LEU A 81 -4.34 -5.37 -10.05
N VAL A 82 -3.83 -5.32 -8.81
CA VAL A 82 -2.63 -4.55 -8.47
C VAL A 82 -1.41 -5.11 -9.21
N GLU A 83 -1.28 -6.42 -9.34
CA GLU A 83 -0.21 -7.05 -10.13
C GLU A 83 -0.24 -6.61 -11.61
N ALA A 84 -1.42 -6.64 -12.24
CA ALA A 84 -1.58 -6.22 -13.63
C ALA A 84 -1.18 -4.74 -13.80
N TYR A 85 -1.62 -3.86 -12.90
CA TYR A 85 -1.28 -2.45 -12.89
C TYR A 85 0.23 -2.23 -12.71
N LEU A 86 0.86 -2.95 -11.78
CA LEU A 86 2.30 -2.85 -11.52
C LEU A 86 3.13 -3.35 -12.71
N LYS A 87 2.73 -4.44 -13.36
CA LYS A 87 3.39 -4.93 -14.58
C LYS A 87 3.41 -3.87 -15.67
N GLN A 88 2.27 -3.23 -15.91
CA GLN A 88 2.16 -2.15 -16.90
C GLN A 88 3.03 -0.93 -16.52
N SER A 89 2.98 -0.53 -15.25
CA SER A 89 3.77 0.61 -14.75
C SER A 89 5.27 0.35 -14.84
N ILE A 90 5.72 -0.83 -14.46
CA ILE A 90 7.14 -1.25 -14.54
C ILE A 90 7.58 -1.31 -15.99
N GLN A 91 6.79 -1.93 -16.88
CA GLN A 91 7.11 -1.98 -18.30
C GLN A 91 7.30 -0.59 -18.91
N ARG A 92 6.48 0.39 -18.53
CA ARG A 92 6.60 1.77 -18.96
C ARG A 92 7.85 2.44 -18.39
N LEU A 93 8.02 2.40 -17.07
CA LEU A 93 9.08 3.14 -16.37
C LEU A 93 10.47 2.57 -16.61
N PHE A 94 10.62 1.25 -16.73
CA PHE A 94 11.92 0.62 -16.95
C PHE A 94 12.35 0.61 -18.43
N ASN A 95 11.54 1.18 -19.33
CA ASN A 95 11.99 1.55 -20.68
C ASN A 95 12.78 2.87 -20.71
N GLU A 96 12.63 3.71 -19.66
CA GLU A 96 13.43 4.92 -19.49
C GLU A 96 14.88 4.59 -19.11
N GLU A 97 15.81 5.51 -19.37
CA GLU A 97 17.21 5.32 -18.97
C GLU A 97 17.38 5.27 -17.46
N GLU A 98 16.63 6.10 -16.74
CA GLU A 98 16.61 6.17 -15.28
C GLU A 98 15.20 5.89 -14.75
N PRO A 99 14.87 4.63 -14.45
CA PRO A 99 13.56 4.30 -13.92
C PRO A 99 13.34 4.97 -12.57
N LEU A 100 12.20 5.65 -12.42
CA LEU A 100 11.86 6.35 -11.17
C LEU A 100 11.40 5.33 -10.13
N CYS A 101 12.36 4.55 -9.65
CA CYS A 101 12.18 3.49 -8.69
C CYS A 101 13.34 3.47 -7.71
N LEU A 102 13.05 3.40 -6.41
CA LEU A 102 14.04 3.26 -5.35
C LEU A 102 14.02 1.84 -4.79
N VAL A 103 15.20 1.28 -4.56
CA VAL A 103 15.37 -0.08 -4.05
C VAL A 103 16.35 -0.14 -2.88
N VAL A 104 16.18 -1.17 -2.06
CA VAL A 104 17.12 -1.51 -0.98
C VAL A 104 17.71 -2.89 -1.26
N PRO A 105 18.99 -2.98 -1.65
CA PRO A 105 19.68 -4.24 -1.84
C PRO A 105 20.26 -4.78 -0.53
N VAL A 106 20.30 -6.12 -0.41
CA VAL A 106 21.11 -6.86 0.57
C VAL A 106 21.83 -7.98 -0.17
N GLY A 107 23.14 -7.84 -0.31
CA GLY A 107 23.91 -8.71 -1.19
C GLY A 107 23.42 -8.59 -2.63
N LYS A 108 23.04 -9.72 -3.23
CA LYS A 108 22.53 -9.76 -4.62
C LYS A 108 20.99 -9.68 -4.73
N ARG A 109 20.28 -9.51 -3.62
CA ARG A 109 18.81 -9.55 -3.60
C ARG A 109 18.25 -8.18 -3.26
N LEU A 110 17.16 -7.80 -3.89
CA LEU A 110 16.37 -6.65 -3.45
C LEU A 110 15.44 -7.11 -2.31
N ILE A 111 15.34 -6.29 -1.26
CA ILE A 111 14.50 -6.56 -0.08
C ILE A 111 13.40 -5.52 0.11
N ALA A 112 13.50 -4.39 -0.57
CA ALA A 112 12.45 -3.37 -0.57
C ALA A 112 12.48 -2.58 -1.87
N ALA A 113 11.31 -2.03 -2.25
CA ALA A 113 11.16 -1.19 -3.43
C ALA A 113 10.05 -0.16 -3.26
N SER A 114 10.18 0.97 -3.95
CA SER A 114 9.15 1.98 -4.19
C SER A 114 9.18 2.41 -5.65
N ILE A 115 8.03 2.40 -6.32
CA ILE A 115 7.85 2.88 -7.69
C ILE A 115 7.20 4.25 -7.64
N LEU A 116 7.75 5.19 -8.39
CA LEU A 116 7.38 6.60 -8.35
C LEU A 116 6.99 7.12 -9.74
N GLU A 117 6.25 8.22 -9.75
CA GLU A 117 5.88 9.00 -10.93
C GLU A 117 6.13 10.47 -10.64
N ALA A 118 6.89 11.15 -11.48
CA ALA A 118 7.21 12.58 -11.29
C ALA A 118 6.27 13.52 -12.05
N ASP A 119 5.22 13.00 -12.66
CA ASP A 119 4.19 13.83 -13.30
C ASP A 119 3.31 14.48 -12.22
N GLU A 120 3.34 15.81 -12.14
CA GLU A 120 2.55 16.59 -11.20
C GLU A 120 1.04 16.39 -11.41
N THR A 121 0.62 16.08 -12.64
CA THR A 121 -0.78 15.84 -12.99
C THR A 121 -1.25 14.43 -12.66
N ALA A 122 -0.33 13.51 -12.37
CA ALA A 122 -0.66 12.14 -12.01
C ALA A 122 -1.48 12.11 -10.71
N GLN A 123 -2.47 11.24 -10.66
CA GLN A 123 -3.30 11.05 -9.46
C GLN A 123 -2.57 10.26 -8.36
N ASN A 124 -1.45 9.60 -8.69
CA ASN A 124 -0.71 8.74 -7.80
C ASN A 124 0.80 8.79 -8.13
N GLN A 125 1.53 9.68 -7.47
CA GLN A 125 2.98 9.80 -7.67
C GLN A 125 3.77 8.74 -6.90
N LEU A 126 3.27 8.27 -5.76
CA LEU A 126 3.78 7.08 -5.10
C LEU A 126 3.00 5.86 -5.63
N ILE A 127 3.36 5.40 -6.83
CA ILE A 127 2.66 4.32 -7.53
C ILE A 127 2.53 3.09 -6.66
N CYS A 128 3.62 2.69 -6.00
CA CYS A 128 3.63 1.59 -5.02
C CYS A 128 4.81 1.74 -4.08
N GLY A 129 4.59 1.42 -2.81
CA GLY A 129 5.64 1.38 -1.80
C GLY A 129 5.37 2.32 -0.62
N PRO A 130 6.27 2.28 0.39
CA PRO A 130 7.42 1.38 0.49
C PRO A 130 6.99 -0.07 0.70
N SER A 131 7.41 -0.95 -0.17
CA SER A 131 7.19 -2.39 -0.08
C SER A 131 8.43 -3.06 0.48
N VAL A 132 8.29 -3.77 1.61
CA VAL A 132 9.42 -4.44 2.30
C VAL A 132 9.06 -5.90 2.49
N VAL A 133 9.93 -6.81 2.06
CA VAL A 133 9.73 -8.24 2.27
C VAL A 133 9.68 -8.58 3.76
N MET A 134 8.91 -9.60 4.13
CA MET A 134 8.51 -9.86 5.51
C MET A 134 9.69 -9.98 6.48
N GLU A 135 10.74 -10.69 6.07
CA GLU A 135 11.93 -10.98 6.89
C GLU A 135 12.73 -9.72 7.29
N TYR A 136 12.49 -8.61 6.60
CA TYR A 136 13.17 -7.33 6.82
C TYR A 136 12.26 -6.24 7.36
N ARG A 137 11.00 -6.55 7.68
CA ARG A 137 10.07 -5.60 8.32
C ARG A 137 10.48 -5.26 9.75
N ASN A 138 9.87 -4.22 10.29
CA ASN A 138 10.11 -3.72 11.66
C ASN A 138 11.55 -3.26 11.96
N ARG A 139 12.34 -2.99 10.91
CA ARG A 139 13.72 -2.48 11.01
C ARG A 139 13.86 -1.01 10.54
N GLY A 140 12.75 -0.30 10.37
CA GLY A 140 12.76 1.09 9.91
C GLY A 140 12.93 1.26 8.39
N ILE A 141 13.19 0.20 7.62
CA ILE A 141 13.48 0.27 6.17
C ILE A 141 12.35 0.98 5.40
N GLY A 142 11.07 0.63 5.67
CA GLY A 142 9.94 1.27 5.00
C GLY A 142 9.84 2.77 5.30
N THR A 143 10.19 3.20 6.52
CA THR A 143 10.24 4.62 6.89
C THR A 143 11.33 5.36 6.12
N GLN A 144 12.52 4.80 6.05
CA GLN A 144 13.65 5.39 5.30
C GLN A 144 13.36 5.45 3.80
N LEU A 145 12.78 4.38 3.26
CA LEU A 145 12.45 4.30 1.84
C LEU A 145 11.33 5.29 1.45
N LEU A 146 10.30 5.47 2.30
CA LEU A 146 9.29 6.50 2.06
C LEU A 146 9.90 7.92 2.08
N HIS A 147 10.73 8.22 3.08
CA HIS A 147 11.42 9.50 3.15
C HIS A 147 12.25 9.76 1.89
N ALA A 148 13.05 8.78 1.45
CA ALA A 148 13.84 8.88 0.23
C ALA A 148 12.97 9.10 -1.01
N SER A 149 11.83 8.39 -1.09
CA SER A 149 10.86 8.52 -2.19
C SER A 149 10.28 9.93 -2.27
N LEU A 150 9.80 10.45 -1.14
CA LEU A 150 9.24 11.81 -1.07
C LEU A 150 10.31 12.87 -1.34
N SER A 151 11.53 12.67 -0.83
CA SER A 151 12.67 13.57 -1.07
C SER A 151 13.08 13.59 -2.54
N LEU A 152 13.07 12.45 -3.22
CA LEU A 152 13.34 12.35 -4.66
C LEU A 152 12.26 13.09 -5.45
N LEU A 153 10.97 12.89 -5.15
CA LEU A 153 9.89 13.60 -5.83
C LEU A 153 9.96 15.11 -5.58
N LYS A 154 10.31 15.54 -4.37
CA LYS A 154 10.60 16.95 -4.07
C LYS A 154 11.72 17.51 -4.94
N SER A 155 12.83 16.78 -5.10
CA SER A 155 13.94 17.21 -5.94
C SER A 155 13.59 17.29 -7.43
N ARG A 156 12.53 16.59 -7.85
CA ARG A 156 11.94 16.66 -9.20
C ARG A 156 10.91 17.81 -9.33
N GLY A 157 10.72 18.63 -8.29
CA GLY A 157 9.89 19.82 -8.31
C GLY A 157 8.46 19.64 -7.76
N LEU A 158 8.07 18.45 -7.32
CA LEU A 158 6.72 18.23 -6.80
C LEU A 158 6.56 18.87 -5.42
N ALA A 159 5.64 19.83 -5.29
CA ALA A 159 5.28 20.46 -4.03
C ALA A 159 4.39 19.57 -3.16
N SER A 160 3.53 18.79 -3.79
CA SER A 160 2.64 17.81 -3.15
C SER A 160 2.77 16.45 -3.84
N VAL A 161 2.69 15.38 -3.08
CA VAL A 161 2.78 13.99 -3.55
C VAL A 161 1.56 13.22 -3.07
N ARG A 162 1.00 12.38 -3.94
CA ARG A 162 -0.11 11.49 -3.59
C ARG A 162 0.28 10.04 -3.74
N GLY A 163 -0.30 9.19 -2.88
CA GLY A 163 -0.14 7.75 -2.91
C GLY A 163 -1.41 7.05 -2.46
N MET A 164 -1.67 5.86 -2.96
CA MET A 164 -2.87 5.09 -2.61
C MET A 164 -2.49 3.78 -1.92
N THR A 165 -3.30 3.38 -0.94
CA THR A 165 -3.12 2.10 -0.24
C THR A 165 -4.43 1.63 0.41
N ARG A 166 -4.41 0.44 1.00
CA ARG A 166 -5.52 -0.07 1.82
C ARG A 166 -5.42 0.44 3.27
N ALA A 167 -6.54 0.76 3.89
CA ALA A 167 -6.62 1.36 5.24
C ALA A 167 -5.92 0.54 6.33
N HIS A 168 -5.88 -0.79 6.21
CA HIS A 168 -5.37 -1.66 7.27
C HIS A 168 -3.91 -2.08 7.06
N THR A 169 -3.26 -1.59 6.01
CA THR A 169 -1.84 -1.90 5.75
C THR A 169 -0.91 -1.29 6.81
N VAL A 170 0.24 -1.91 7.02
CA VAL A 170 1.29 -1.38 7.89
C VAL A 170 1.75 0.01 7.43
N ALA A 171 1.82 0.22 6.12
CA ALA A 171 2.19 1.52 5.55
C ALA A 171 1.19 2.62 5.95
N ALA A 172 -0.12 2.39 5.77
CA ALA A 172 -1.15 3.35 6.12
C ALA A 172 -1.15 3.72 7.60
N ARG A 173 -0.96 2.72 8.47
CA ARG A 173 -1.07 2.91 9.93
C ARG A 173 0.18 3.49 10.58
N TYR A 174 1.36 3.10 10.12
CA TYR A 174 2.59 3.32 10.88
C TYR A 174 3.71 4.01 10.09
N VAL A 175 3.61 4.12 8.78
CA VAL A 175 4.68 4.69 7.95
C VAL A 175 4.27 6.03 7.36
N TYR A 176 3.17 6.08 6.65
CA TYR A 176 2.70 7.29 5.97
C TYR A 176 2.45 8.48 6.88
N PRO A 177 1.82 8.31 8.08
CA PRO A 177 1.59 9.43 9.00
C PRO A 177 2.87 10.06 9.56
N LYS A 178 4.00 9.33 9.57
CA LYS A 178 5.27 9.85 10.12
C LYS A 178 5.82 11.08 9.39
N PHE A 179 5.40 11.28 8.16
CA PHE A 179 5.83 12.39 7.32
C PHE A 179 4.68 13.38 7.03
N GLY A 180 3.71 13.45 7.93
CA GLY A 180 2.56 14.35 7.77
C GLY A 180 1.58 13.91 6.69
N GLY A 181 1.57 12.64 6.32
CA GLY A 181 0.61 12.09 5.35
C GLY A 181 -0.83 12.25 5.84
N ILE A 182 -1.64 12.97 5.10
CA ILE A 182 -3.07 13.17 5.34
C ILE A 182 -3.83 12.15 4.50
N SER A 183 -4.74 11.39 5.12
CA SER A 183 -5.49 10.35 4.42
C SER A 183 -6.95 10.73 4.20
N GLU A 184 -7.46 10.39 3.02
CA GLU A 184 -8.87 10.52 2.66
C GLU A 184 -9.41 9.20 2.13
N PRO A 185 -10.68 8.84 2.44
CA PRO A 185 -11.31 7.66 1.85
C PRO A 185 -11.43 7.80 0.33
N LEU A 186 -11.08 6.73 -0.39
CA LEU A 186 -11.19 6.67 -1.84
C LEU A 186 -12.28 5.66 -2.22
N GLN A 187 -13.36 6.14 -2.85
CA GLN A 187 -14.49 5.28 -3.21
C GLN A 187 -14.17 4.29 -4.35
N THR A 188 -13.36 4.73 -5.31
CA THR A 188 -12.88 3.87 -6.41
C THR A 188 -11.45 4.27 -6.72
N PRO A 189 -10.48 3.36 -6.62
CA PRO A 189 -9.13 3.71 -6.99
C PRO A 189 -9.07 4.00 -8.49
N ALA A 190 -8.68 5.20 -8.85
CA ALA A 190 -8.37 5.58 -10.23
C ALA A 190 -7.14 4.82 -10.80
N LEU A 191 -6.61 3.86 -10.04
CA LEU A 191 -5.53 2.93 -10.40
C LEU A 191 -5.88 2.02 -11.58
N MET A 192 -7.15 2.02 -11.99
CA MET A 192 -7.63 1.14 -13.03
C MET A 192 -8.09 2.01 -14.20
N PRO A 193 -7.22 2.31 -15.17
CA PRO A 193 -7.74 2.59 -16.47
C PRO A 193 -8.65 1.40 -16.78
N SER A 194 -9.91 1.68 -17.10
CA SER A 194 -10.91 0.69 -17.42
C SER A 194 -10.27 -0.39 -18.29
N LEU A 195 -9.94 -1.55 -17.73
CA LEU A 195 -9.68 -2.74 -18.49
C LEU A 195 -11.00 -3.01 -19.21
N LYS A 196 -11.15 -2.45 -20.42
CA LYS A 196 -12.20 -2.86 -21.33
C LYS A 196 -11.97 -4.35 -21.58
N VAL A 197 -12.87 -5.15 -20.99
CA VAL A 197 -13.03 -6.58 -21.30
C VAL A 197 -13.36 -6.71 -22.77
#